data_ac1c435b125543238b393c2cf810dba9
#
_entry.id   ac1c435b125543238b393c2cf810dba9
#
_cell.length_a   1.000
_cell.length_b   1.000
_cell.length_c   1.000
_cell.angle_alpha   90.00
_cell.angle_beta   90.00
_cell.angle_gamma   90.00
#
_symmetry.space_group_name_H-M   'P 1'
#
loop_
_entity.id
_entity.type
_entity.pdbx_description
1 polymer ?
#
loop_
_entity_poly.entity_id
_entity_poly.type
_entity_poly.pdbx_seq_one_letter_code
_entity_poly.pdbx_strand_id
1 'polypeptide(L)'
;MGIIRTHFEKLWLGEIDPLDVSPFTPLMAWEEVADRVAFVSSFANATAIATDDGLVLIDVGSFLLSAHVHAAVRDFSDSRVSHVVYTHGHVDHVFGVERFEAEAQSRGWRAPHVIAHEAVPARFRRYEISRGYNSCINARQFRTKVEWPAKYRYPDETFADKHTLEVGGLRVELFHARGETDDATWAFVPERRLLCTGDLFIWCSPNAGNPQKVQRFPRDWARALRTMATLRPAVLCPGHGVPIWGEDEVHEALSTTAELLESLHDQTLALMNEGARLVDVIHAVKAPPHLLAKPWLRPVYDQPEFIVRNIWRTYGGWWDGDPSSLEPAPRASVACELAQLSGGPSKLAARATALAESGDLALACHLAELAALAAPNDDGIARSRRAVYAARARAATSLMAKGIYNGEADPV
;
A
#
# COMPACT_ATOMS: atom_id res chain seq x y z
N MET A 1 -0.43 16.20 25.86
CA MET A 1 -0.26 15.08 24.92
C MET A 1 -0.83 15.57 23.59
N GLY A 2 -0.07 15.43 22.50
CA GLY A 2 -0.51 15.88 21.18
C GLY A 2 -1.57 14.96 20.59
N ILE A 3 -2.23 15.44 19.52
CA ILE A 3 -3.32 14.69 18.84
C ILE A 3 -2.82 13.38 18.21
N ILE A 4 -1.60 13.37 17.67
CA ILE A 4 -1.00 12.20 17.01
C ILE A 4 -0.70 11.11 18.05
N ARG A 5 -0.10 11.50 19.19
CA ARG A 5 0.18 10.58 20.30
C ARG A 5 -1.09 10.00 20.89
N THR A 6 -2.12 10.83 21.11
CA THR A 6 -3.42 10.38 21.60
C THR A 6 -4.09 9.39 20.63
N HIS A 7 -3.95 9.63 19.32
CA HIS A 7 -4.50 8.73 18.30
C HIS A 7 -3.78 7.38 18.28
N PHE A 8 -2.44 7.39 18.40
CA PHE A 8 -1.64 6.17 18.55
C PHE A 8 -2.13 5.32 19.74
N GLU A 9 -2.26 5.94 20.92
CA GLU A 9 -2.66 5.21 22.12
C GLU A 9 -4.04 4.55 21.97
N LYS A 10 -4.99 5.25 21.36
CA LYS A 10 -6.32 4.69 21.07
C LYS A 10 -6.29 3.54 20.07
N LEU A 11 -5.49 3.66 19.01
CA LEU A 11 -5.31 2.57 18.03
C LEU A 11 -4.63 1.37 18.68
N TRP A 12 -3.56 1.61 19.46
CA TRP A 12 -2.79 0.55 20.10
C TRP A 12 -3.62 -0.24 21.13
N LEU A 13 -4.45 0.46 21.89
CA LEU A 13 -5.36 -0.15 22.88
C LEU A 13 -6.62 -0.76 22.25
N GLY A 14 -6.82 -0.59 20.94
CA GLY A 14 -8.03 -1.08 20.25
C GLY A 14 -9.29 -0.28 20.54
N GLU A 15 -9.15 0.95 21.05
CA GLU A 15 -10.29 1.89 21.23
C GLU A 15 -10.78 2.45 19.90
N ILE A 16 -9.94 2.43 18.88
CA ILE A 16 -10.26 2.74 17.48
C ILE A 16 -10.01 1.49 16.65
N ASP A 17 -11.04 0.98 15.95
CA ASP A 17 -10.84 -0.10 14.99
C ASP A 17 -10.51 0.50 13.61
N PRO A 18 -9.40 0.09 12.96
CA PRO A 18 -9.07 0.49 11.60
C PRO A 18 -10.13 0.15 10.53
N LEU A 19 -11.08 -0.73 10.85
CA LEU A 19 -12.25 -0.99 9.99
C LEU A 19 -13.24 0.19 9.98
N ASP A 20 -13.35 0.92 11.08
CA ASP A 20 -14.26 2.05 11.24
C ASP A 20 -13.58 3.38 10.87
N VAL A 21 -12.30 3.52 11.23
CA VAL A 21 -11.51 4.72 10.94
C VAL A 21 -10.28 4.32 10.12
N SER A 22 -10.30 4.66 8.85
CA SER A 22 -9.19 4.32 7.95
C SER A 22 -7.85 4.87 8.46
N PRO A 23 -6.82 4.03 8.61
CA PRO A 23 -5.49 4.48 9.03
C PRO A 23 -4.80 5.40 7.99
N PHE A 24 -5.34 5.49 6.77
CA PHE A 24 -4.89 6.42 5.73
C PHE A 24 -5.54 7.80 5.81
N THR A 25 -6.48 8.01 6.75
CA THR A 25 -7.05 9.35 6.98
C THR A 25 -6.05 10.20 7.73
N PRO A 26 -5.49 11.27 7.12
CA PRO A 26 -4.49 12.09 7.78
C PRO A 26 -5.10 12.91 8.92
N LEU A 27 -4.37 13.06 10.02
CA LEU A 27 -4.76 13.95 11.12
C LEU A 27 -4.52 15.43 10.79
N MET A 28 -3.82 15.72 9.68
CA MET A 28 -3.48 17.08 9.24
C MET A 28 -2.81 17.92 10.33
N ALA A 29 -1.90 17.29 11.06
CA ALA A 29 -1.18 17.87 12.19
C ALA A 29 0.29 17.44 12.15
N TRP A 30 1.13 18.12 12.93
CA TRP A 30 2.47 17.64 13.21
C TRP A 30 2.70 17.58 14.72
N GLU A 31 3.67 16.75 15.14
CA GLU A 31 4.04 16.59 16.54
C GLU A 31 5.53 16.25 16.64
N GLU A 32 6.21 16.76 17.65
CA GLU A 32 7.57 16.34 17.95
C GLU A 32 7.55 14.94 18.57
N VAL A 33 8.20 13.98 17.89
CA VAL A 33 8.12 12.55 18.23
C VAL A 33 9.37 12.02 18.92
N ALA A 34 10.48 12.73 18.75
CA ALA A 34 11.75 12.53 19.43
C ALA A 34 12.47 13.90 19.50
N ASP A 35 13.57 13.99 20.24
CA ASP A 35 14.35 15.23 20.33
C ASP A 35 14.71 15.79 18.95
N ARG A 36 14.25 17.02 18.65
CA ARG A 36 14.45 17.71 17.37
C ARG A 36 13.94 16.91 16.13
N VAL A 37 12.86 16.13 16.29
CA VAL A 37 12.22 15.35 15.21
C VAL A 37 10.73 15.62 15.18
N ALA A 38 10.24 16.22 14.09
CA ALA A 38 8.81 16.38 13.83
C ALA A 38 8.30 15.32 12.87
N PHE A 39 7.20 14.69 13.24
CA PHE A 39 6.39 13.85 12.35
C PHE A 39 5.21 14.66 11.85
N VAL A 40 5.01 14.68 10.53
CA VAL A 40 3.91 15.37 9.86
C VAL A 40 2.92 14.35 9.35
N SER A 41 1.72 14.32 9.95
CA SER A 41 0.63 13.45 9.50
C SER A 41 -0.02 14.02 8.25
N SER A 42 0.11 13.29 7.16
CA SER A 42 -0.43 13.58 5.83
C SER A 42 -1.00 12.28 5.24
N PHE A 43 -1.46 12.29 3.98
CA PHE A 43 -1.86 11.04 3.32
C PHE A 43 -0.69 10.06 3.26
N ALA A 44 0.47 10.49 2.73
CA ALA A 44 1.76 9.89 3.05
C ALA A 44 2.51 10.88 3.96
N ASN A 45 3.03 10.37 5.04
CA ASN A 45 3.65 11.15 6.10
C ASN A 45 5.02 11.67 5.69
N ALA A 46 5.49 12.70 6.40
CA ALA A 46 6.86 13.17 6.31
C ALA A 46 7.49 13.26 7.71
N THR A 47 8.78 12.97 7.80
CA THR A 47 9.53 13.16 9.06
C THR A 47 10.62 14.19 8.84
N ALA A 48 10.60 15.26 9.65
CA ALA A 48 11.60 16.33 9.62
C ALA A 48 12.57 16.17 10.79
N ILE A 49 13.85 16.03 10.50
CA ILE A 49 14.91 15.81 11.48
C ILE A 49 15.80 17.05 11.49
N ALA A 50 15.80 17.80 12.59
CA ALA A 50 16.63 18.98 12.71
C ALA A 50 18.06 18.61 13.14
N THR A 51 19.03 19.18 12.41
CA THR A 51 20.46 19.03 12.64
C THR A 51 21.09 20.42 12.79
N ASP A 52 22.39 20.50 13.07
CA ASP A 52 23.06 21.79 13.17
C ASP A 52 23.34 22.46 11.81
N ASP A 53 23.18 21.69 10.71
CA ASP A 53 23.36 22.14 9.31
C ASP A 53 22.06 22.25 8.52
N GLY A 54 20.91 22.23 9.18
CA GLY A 54 19.59 22.30 8.57
C GLY A 54 18.75 21.06 8.78
N LEU A 55 17.67 20.91 8.01
CA LEU A 55 16.73 19.80 8.13
C LEU A 55 17.07 18.69 7.15
N VAL A 56 16.94 17.44 7.62
CA VAL A 56 16.81 16.25 6.77
C VAL A 56 15.36 15.84 6.78
N LEU A 57 14.73 15.72 5.59
CA LEU A 57 13.37 15.23 5.45
C LEU A 57 13.39 13.80 4.93
N ILE A 58 12.63 12.92 5.60
CA ILE A 58 12.29 11.60 5.09
C ILE A 58 10.88 11.68 4.52
N ASP A 59 10.77 11.58 3.20
CA ASP A 59 9.60 11.87 2.38
C ASP A 59 9.10 13.33 2.48
N VAL A 60 8.24 13.73 1.56
CA VAL A 60 7.78 15.11 1.42
C VAL A 60 6.29 15.22 1.07
N GLY A 61 5.58 14.12 1.15
CA GLY A 61 4.14 14.05 0.90
C GLY A 61 3.73 14.02 -0.58
N SER A 62 2.43 14.02 -0.78
CA SER A 62 1.79 13.94 -2.10
C SER A 62 1.66 15.30 -2.78
N PHE A 63 1.41 15.30 -4.09
CA PHE A 63 1.11 16.53 -4.83
C PHE A 63 -0.14 17.26 -4.32
N LEU A 64 -1.11 16.55 -3.72
CA LEU A 64 -2.32 17.15 -3.16
C LEU A 64 -2.08 17.81 -1.81
N LEU A 65 -1.20 17.25 -0.97
CA LEU A 65 -0.99 17.68 0.42
C LEU A 65 0.40 18.27 0.68
N SER A 66 1.22 18.47 -0.34
CA SER A 66 2.57 19.05 -0.21
C SER A 66 2.59 20.43 0.44
N ALA A 67 1.52 21.22 0.26
CA ALA A 67 1.40 22.52 0.93
C ALA A 67 1.25 22.39 2.45
N HIS A 68 0.48 21.40 2.91
CA HIS A 68 0.35 21.10 4.34
C HIS A 68 1.69 20.62 4.93
N VAL A 69 2.37 19.69 4.24
CA VAL A 69 3.69 19.20 4.69
C VAL A 69 4.69 20.37 4.80
N HIS A 70 4.76 21.23 3.80
CA HIS A 70 5.64 22.40 3.82
C HIS A 70 5.32 23.32 4.99
N ALA A 71 4.03 23.66 5.19
CA ALA A 71 3.61 24.53 6.29
C ALA A 71 3.94 23.93 7.67
N ALA A 72 3.69 22.64 7.88
CA ALA A 72 3.99 21.94 9.12
C ALA A 72 5.51 21.89 9.41
N VAL A 73 6.33 21.65 8.38
CA VAL A 73 7.79 21.68 8.52
C VAL A 73 8.27 23.10 8.89
N ARG A 74 7.65 24.16 8.34
CA ARG A 74 8.00 25.55 8.68
C ARG A 74 7.52 25.96 10.06
N ASP A 75 6.38 25.42 10.53
CA ASP A 75 5.92 25.61 11.90
C ASP A 75 6.88 24.96 12.92
N PHE A 76 7.46 23.82 12.54
CA PHE A 76 8.49 23.14 13.33
C PHE A 76 9.85 23.89 13.33
N SER A 77 10.31 24.39 12.16
CA SER A 77 11.65 24.98 12.05
C SER A 77 11.81 25.90 10.84
N ASP A 78 12.46 27.05 11.07
CA ASP A 78 12.88 28.00 10.02
C ASP A 78 14.20 27.61 9.32
N SER A 79 14.86 26.54 9.74
CA SER A 79 16.12 26.09 9.16
C SER A 79 15.94 25.63 7.72
N ARG A 80 16.96 25.86 6.87
CA ARG A 80 16.92 25.34 5.49
C ARG A 80 16.77 23.82 5.47
N VAL A 81 16.06 23.30 4.48
CA VAL A 81 16.10 21.86 4.18
C VAL A 81 17.41 21.59 3.44
N SER A 82 18.30 20.80 4.06
CA SER A 82 19.59 20.44 3.50
C SER A 82 19.49 19.20 2.61
N HIS A 83 18.74 18.19 3.07
CA HIS A 83 18.59 16.92 2.39
C HIS A 83 17.13 16.45 2.41
N VAL A 84 16.74 15.74 1.35
CA VAL A 84 15.49 14.99 1.26
C VAL A 84 15.84 13.56 0.90
N VAL A 85 15.27 12.61 1.62
CA VAL A 85 15.36 11.17 1.30
C VAL A 85 14.00 10.70 0.83
N TYR A 86 13.91 10.16 -0.38
CA TYR A 86 12.72 9.43 -0.80
C TYR A 86 12.79 8.00 -0.30
N THR A 87 11.80 7.60 0.49
CA THR A 87 11.70 6.19 0.93
C THR A 87 11.44 5.27 -0.26
N HIS A 88 10.68 5.71 -1.25
CA HIS A 88 10.43 5.02 -2.51
C HIS A 88 9.76 5.96 -3.51
N GLY A 89 9.62 5.54 -4.75
CA GLY A 89 9.14 6.40 -5.85
C GLY A 89 7.62 6.46 -6.03
N HIS A 90 6.79 6.24 -5.00
CA HIS A 90 5.35 6.49 -5.11
C HIS A 90 5.04 7.99 -5.07
N VAL A 91 3.97 8.37 -5.78
CA VAL A 91 3.58 9.77 -6.01
C VAL A 91 3.12 10.51 -4.76
N ASP A 92 2.76 9.79 -3.74
CA ASP A 92 2.34 10.35 -2.45
C ASP A 92 3.52 10.65 -1.51
N HIS A 93 4.72 10.20 -1.83
CA HIS A 93 5.94 10.41 -1.04
C HIS A 93 6.87 11.49 -1.59
N VAL A 94 6.86 11.73 -2.91
CA VAL A 94 7.95 12.46 -3.61
C VAL A 94 7.58 13.86 -4.14
N PHE A 95 6.36 14.34 -3.97
CA PHE A 95 5.85 15.54 -4.65
C PHE A 95 5.90 16.85 -3.84
N GLY A 96 6.58 16.88 -2.69
CA GLY A 96 6.73 18.09 -1.88
C GLY A 96 8.02 18.88 -2.10
N VAL A 97 9.03 18.29 -2.74
CA VAL A 97 10.38 18.88 -2.87
C VAL A 97 10.38 20.24 -3.54
N GLU A 98 9.63 20.41 -4.62
CA GLU A 98 9.58 21.66 -5.40
C GLU A 98 9.21 22.89 -4.54
N ARG A 99 8.43 22.71 -3.47
CA ARG A 99 8.10 23.81 -2.54
C ARG A 99 9.31 24.25 -1.73
N PHE A 100 10.11 23.29 -1.27
CA PHE A 100 11.34 23.59 -0.53
C PHE A 100 12.43 24.15 -1.45
N GLU A 101 12.48 23.73 -2.72
CA GLU A 101 13.38 24.32 -3.73
C GLU A 101 13.00 25.76 -4.05
N ALA A 102 11.71 26.05 -4.24
CA ALA A 102 11.20 27.41 -4.48
C ALA A 102 11.48 28.33 -3.27
N GLU A 103 11.28 27.82 -2.04
CA GLU A 103 11.64 28.55 -0.84
C GLU A 103 13.15 28.82 -0.75
N ALA A 104 13.97 27.81 -0.99
CA ALA A 104 15.43 27.94 -0.96
C ALA A 104 15.88 29.02 -1.95
N GLN A 105 15.32 29.04 -3.16
CA GLN A 105 15.59 30.09 -4.14
C GLN A 105 15.20 31.48 -3.61
N SER A 106 14.02 31.61 -3.03
CA SER A 106 13.53 32.89 -2.51
C SER A 106 14.34 33.43 -1.34
N ARG A 107 14.89 32.54 -0.52
CA ARG A 107 15.72 32.87 0.66
C ARG A 107 17.22 32.93 0.36
N GLY A 108 17.65 32.66 -0.87
CA GLY A 108 19.07 32.58 -1.23
C GLY A 108 19.80 31.39 -0.60
N TRP A 109 19.09 30.35 -0.25
CA TRP A 109 19.64 29.11 0.28
C TRP A 109 20.05 28.15 -0.85
N ARG A 110 20.94 27.23 -0.52
CA ARG A 110 21.17 26.07 -1.38
C ARG A 110 19.93 25.21 -1.43
N ALA A 111 19.55 24.74 -2.62
CA ALA A 111 18.45 23.80 -2.80
C ALA A 111 18.68 22.49 -2.02
N PRO A 112 17.63 21.81 -1.57
CA PRO A 112 17.74 20.50 -0.97
C PRO A 112 18.45 19.49 -1.88
N HIS A 113 19.32 18.67 -1.33
CA HIS A 113 19.94 17.56 -2.03
C HIS A 113 19.05 16.31 -1.87
N VAL A 114 18.58 15.74 -2.96
CA VAL A 114 17.63 14.61 -2.95
C VAL A 114 18.36 13.29 -3.13
N ILE A 115 18.18 12.39 -2.17
CA ILE A 115 18.79 11.05 -2.12
C ILE A 115 17.69 9.98 -2.24
N ALA A 116 17.94 8.93 -3.02
CA ALA A 116 17.02 7.80 -3.15
C ALA A 116 17.75 6.52 -3.54
N HIS A 117 17.05 5.38 -3.46
CA HIS A 117 17.57 4.13 -4.03
C HIS A 117 17.68 4.21 -5.56
N GLU A 118 18.69 3.54 -6.15
CA GLU A 118 19.00 3.58 -7.59
C GLU A 118 17.86 3.09 -8.52
N ALA A 119 16.88 2.34 -7.99
CA ALA A 119 15.71 1.90 -8.75
C ALA A 119 14.60 2.99 -8.87
N VAL A 120 14.64 4.06 -8.05
CA VAL A 120 13.65 5.14 -8.11
C VAL A 120 13.58 5.82 -9.48
N PRO A 121 14.68 6.18 -10.14
CA PRO A 121 14.64 6.73 -11.49
C PRO A 121 13.96 5.80 -12.53
N ALA A 122 14.17 4.49 -12.43
CA ALA A 122 13.51 3.53 -13.31
C ALA A 122 12.00 3.47 -13.06
N ARG A 123 11.57 3.58 -11.79
CA ARG A 123 10.16 3.68 -11.42
C ARG A 123 9.51 4.93 -11.99
N PHE A 124 10.15 6.09 -11.91
CA PHE A 124 9.61 7.33 -12.47
C PHE A 124 9.40 7.21 -13.97
N ARG A 125 10.41 6.71 -14.73
CA ARG A 125 10.25 6.42 -16.16
C ARG A 125 9.10 5.47 -16.46
N ARG A 126 8.93 4.42 -15.66
CA ARG A 126 7.80 3.49 -15.79
C ARG A 126 6.46 4.21 -15.60
N TYR A 127 6.35 5.11 -14.63
CA TYR A 127 5.14 5.90 -14.39
C TYR A 127 4.85 6.88 -15.51
N GLU A 128 5.87 7.53 -16.07
CA GLU A 128 5.74 8.42 -17.22
C GLU A 128 5.13 7.69 -18.42
N ILE A 129 5.66 6.53 -18.80
CA ILE A 129 5.16 5.74 -19.95
C ILE A 129 3.82 5.06 -19.69
N SER A 130 3.50 4.72 -18.44
CA SER A 130 2.24 4.06 -18.06
C SER A 130 1.23 5.00 -17.40
N ARG A 131 1.35 6.33 -17.59
CA ARG A 131 0.55 7.36 -16.93
C ARG A 131 -0.95 7.12 -17.06
N GLY A 132 -1.43 6.86 -18.29
CA GLY A 132 -2.85 6.59 -18.53
C GLY A 132 -3.36 5.36 -17.76
N TYR A 133 -2.59 4.27 -17.77
CA TYR A 133 -2.94 3.07 -17.02
C TYR A 133 -2.98 3.34 -15.51
N ASN A 134 -2.00 4.07 -14.97
CA ASN A 134 -1.99 4.43 -13.55
C ASN A 134 -3.17 5.34 -13.18
N SER A 135 -3.58 6.28 -14.05
CA SER A 135 -4.82 7.04 -13.85
C SER A 135 -6.03 6.12 -13.72
N CYS A 136 -6.21 5.17 -14.63
CA CYS A 136 -7.33 4.23 -14.63
C CYS A 136 -7.39 3.36 -13.36
N ILE A 137 -6.26 2.74 -12.97
CA ILE A 137 -6.27 1.83 -11.82
C ILE A 137 -6.44 2.56 -10.48
N ASN A 138 -5.89 3.76 -10.34
CA ASN A 138 -6.06 4.56 -9.12
C ASN A 138 -7.47 5.19 -9.07
N ALA A 139 -8.04 5.64 -10.19
CA ALA A 139 -9.43 6.07 -10.25
C ALA A 139 -10.38 4.95 -9.80
N ARG A 140 -10.16 3.71 -10.25
CA ARG A 140 -10.92 2.53 -9.83
C ARG A 140 -10.73 2.23 -8.34
N GLN A 141 -9.50 2.26 -7.82
CA GLN A 141 -9.20 1.95 -6.43
C GLN A 141 -9.80 2.95 -5.45
N PHE A 142 -9.64 4.25 -5.73
CA PHE A 142 -10.03 5.34 -4.83
C PHE A 142 -11.40 5.96 -5.18
N ARG A 143 -12.05 5.50 -6.24
CA ARG A 143 -13.36 6.00 -6.70
C ARG A 143 -13.37 7.51 -6.94
N THR A 144 -12.30 8.02 -7.52
CA THR A 144 -12.13 9.44 -7.84
C THR A 144 -11.34 9.60 -9.13
N LYS A 145 -11.58 10.70 -9.85
CA LYS A 145 -10.77 11.01 -11.02
C LYS A 145 -9.35 11.36 -10.55
N VAL A 146 -8.38 10.61 -11.08
CA VAL A 146 -6.95 10.84 -10.82
C VAL A 146 -6.26 11.08 -12.14
N GLU A 147 -5.66 12.24 -12.28
CA GLU A 147 -4.69 12.47 -13.35
C GLU A 147 -3.29 12.17 -12.80
N TRP A 148 -2.68 11.12 -13.35
CA TRP A 148 -1.37 10.69 -12.89
C TRP A 148 -0.29 11.67 -13.32
N PRO A 149 0.66 12.05 -12.45
CA PRO A 149 1.70 13.00 -12.77
C PRO A 149 2.53 12.63 -14.00
N ALA A 150 2.90 13.64 -14.78
CA ALA A 150 3.68 13.48 -16.01
C ALA A 150 5.18 13.73 -15.83
N LYS A 151 5.57 14.37 -14.71
CA LYS A 151 6.96 14.77 -14.43
C LYS A 151 7.28 14.46 -12.98
N TYR A 152 8.53 14.15 -12.71
CA TYR A 152 9.04 13.79 -11.40
C TYR A 152 10.31 14.58 -11.10
N ARG A 153 10.53 14.92 -9.84
CA ARG A 153 11.81 15.42 -9.37
C ARG A 153 12.73 14.22 -9.13
N TYR A 154 13.63 13.95 -10.07
CA TYR A 154 14.60 12.86 -9.96
C TYR A 154 15.60 13.14 -8.83
N PRO A 155 16.12 12.10 -8.15
CA PRO A 155 17.15 12.28 -7.12
C PRO A 155 18.45 12.85 -7.71
N ASP A 156 19.18 13.59 -6.88
CA ASP A 156 20.51 14.11 -7.22
C ASP A 156 21.57 13.04 -6.99
N GLU A 157 21.34 12.18 -5.99
CA GLU A 157 22.21 11.09 -5.60
C GLU A 157 21.43 9.81 -5.43
N THR A 158 22.02 8.69 -5.85
CA THR A 158 21.40 7.36 -5.68
C THR A 158 22.39 6.38 -5.04
N PHE A 159 21.85 5.42 -4.30
CA PHE A 159 22.63 4.33 -3.69
C PHE A 159 21.99 2.96 -3.95
N ALA A 160 22.74 1.88 -3.81
CA ALA A 160 22.27 0.52 -4.04
C ALA A 160 21.78 -0.17 -2.75
N ASP A 161 22.68 -0.54 -1.83
CA ASP A 161 22.31 -1.34 -0.66
C ASP A 161 22.19 -0.52 0.63
N LYS A 162 23.18 0.31 0.90
CA LYS A 162 23.29 1.14 2.10
C LYS A 162 23.92 2.49 1.77
N HIS A 163 23.45 3.54 2.42
CA HIS A 163 24.08 4.87 2.39
C HIS A 163 24.08 5.44 3.80
N THR A 164 25.13 6.18 4.14
CA THR A 164 25.22 6.92 5.42
C THR A 164 25.34 8.40 5.13
N LEU A 165 24.36 9.17 5.61
CA LEU A 165 24.33 10.62 5.52
C LEU A 165 24.77 11.19 6.85
N GLU A 166 25.82 12.01 6.84
CA GLU A 166 26.27 12.76 8.01
C GLU A 166 25.98 14.25 7.79
N VAL A 167 25.10 14.83 8.61
CA VAL A 167 24.66 16.22 8.52
C VAL A 167 24.57 16.85 9.90
N GLY A 168 25.30 17.95 10.10
CA GLY A 168 25.25 18.72 11.35
C GLY A 168 25.43 17.86 12.60
N GLY A 169 26.39 16.95 12.58
CA GLY A 169 26.71 16.06 13.69
C GLY A 169 25.75 14.89 13.91
N LEU A 170 24.76 14.72 13.04
CA LEU A 170 23.81 13.61 13.10
C LEU A 170 24.10 12.60 11.99
N ARG A 171 24.01 11.32 12.32
CA ARG A 171 24.13 10.21 11.36
C ARG A 171 22.76 9.65 11.02
N VAL A 172 22.44 9.60 9.73
CA VAL A 172 21.25 8.95 9.19
C VAL A 172 21.68 7.78 8.32
N GLU A 173 21.38 6.57 8.75
CA GLU A 173 21.70 5.35 8.02
C GLU A 173 20.52 4.97 7.14
N LEU A 174 20.72 4.86 5.82
CA LEU A 174 19.74 4.48 4.83
C LEU A 174 20.01 3.06 4.36
N PHE A 175 18.97 2.24 4.27
CA PHE A 175 19.08 0.84 3.86
C PHE A 175 18.05 0.54 2.79
N HIS A 176 18.46 -0.13 1.74
CA HIS A 176 17.54 -0.69 0.77
C HIS A 176 16.87 -1.96 1.28
N ALA A 177 15.59 -2.15 0.93
CA ALA A 177 14.89 -3.41 1.07
C ALA A 177 13.76 -3.50 0.04
N ARG A 178 13.59 -4.67 -0.57
CA ARG A 178 12.41 -4.93 -1.38
C ARG A 178 11.24 -5.28 -0.47
N GLY A 179 10.10 -4.62 -0.68
CA GLY A 179 8.89 -4.85 0.10
C GLY A 179 7.65 -4.56 -0.73
N GLU A 180 6.92 -3.52 -0.40
CA GLU A 180 5.85 -3.00 -1.24
C GLU A 180 6.37 -2.64 -2.63
N THR A 181 7.57 -2.15 -2.70
CA THR A 181 8.25 -1.77 -3.94
C THR A 181 9.65 -2.37 -4.02
N ASP A 182 10.22 -2.34 -5.23
CA ASP A 182 11.59 -2.81 -5.53
C ASP A 182 12.66 -1.75 -5.21
N ASP A 183 12.25 -0.53 -4.87
CA ASP A 183 13.11 0.62 -4.60
C ASP A 183 12.98 1.16 -3.17
N ALA A 184 12.38 0.38 -2.25
CA ALA A 184 12.11 0.87 -0.91
C ALA A 184 13.39 1.08 -0.09
N THR A 185 13.41 2.18 0.64
CA THR A 185 14.44 2.61 1.56
C THR A 185 13.83 2.84 2.94
N TRP A 186 14.50 2.38 3.97
CA TRP A 186 14.19 2.76 5.35
C TRP A 186 15.40 3.45 5.97
N ALA A 187 15.14 4.34 6.92
CA ALA A 187 16.16 5.14 7.58
C ALA A 187 16.21 4.85 9.08
N PHE A 188 17.41 4.77 9.64
CA PHE A 188 17.64 4.69 11.08
C PHE A 188 18.56 5.81 11.53
N VAL A 189 18.17 6.46 12.62
CA VAL A 189 18.97 7.53 13.29
C VAL A 189 19.38 7.00 14.66
N PRO A 190 20.59 6.42 14.79
CA PRO A 190 21.01 5.73 16.01
C PRO A 190 20.97 6.61 17.25
N GLU A 191 21.45 7.87 17.14
CA GLU A 191 21.53 8.82 18.24
C GLU A 191 20.16 9.16 18.84
N ARG A 192 19.09 8.95 18.08
CA ARG A 192 17.68 9.22 18.50
C ARG A 192 16.85 7.95 18.60
N ARG A 193 17.45 6.80 18.31
CA ARG A 193 16.76 5.50 18.24
C ARG A 193 15.46 5.60 17.41
N LEU A 194 15.53 6.40 16.33
CA LEU A 194 14.42 6.70 15.43
C LEU A 194 14.50 5.83 14.17
N LEU A 195 13.40 5.18 13.85
CA LEU A 195 13.22 4.40 12.63
C LEU A 195 12.17 5.05 11.73
N CYS A 196 12.51 5.34 10.47
CA CYS A 196 11.56 5.76 9.44
C CYS A 196 11.46 4.65 8.39
N THR A 197 10.29 4.07 8.24
CA THR A 197 10.11 2.84 7.46
C THR A 197 9.59 3.07 6.05
N GLY A 198 9.11 4.29 5.72
CA GLY A 198 8.25 4.43 4.55
C GLY A 198 7.11 3.41 4.62
N ASP A 199 6.75 2.83 3.48
CA ASP A 199 5.66 1.87 3.40
C ASP A 199 6.05 0.43 3.77
N LEU A 200 7.28 0.21 4.25
CA LEU A 200 7.64 -1.07 4.87
C LEU A 200 6.92 -1.31 6.21
N PHE A 201 6.31 -0.28 6.79
CA PHE A 201 5.31 -0.41 7.84
C PHE A 201 4.19 0.62 7.61
N ILE A 202 2.95 0.13 7.64
CA ILE A 202 1.71 0.92 7.56
C ILE A 202 0.71 0.32 8.56
N TRP A 203 -0.25 1.12 9.03
CA TRP A 203 -1.23 0.69 10.05
C TRP A 203 -2.36 -0.19 9.48
N CYS A 204 -1.99 -1.20 8.70
CA CYS A 204 -2.90 -2.24 8.21
C CYS A 204 -2.09 -3.46 7.73
N SER A 205 -2.77 -4.52 7.31
CA SER A 205 -2.14 -5.64 6.60
C SER A 205 -1.23 -5.11 5.49
N PRO A 206 0.02 -5.59 5.39
CA PRO A 206 0.97 -5.10 4.40
C PRO A 206 0.41 -5.08 2.98
N ASN A 207 0.66 -4.00 2.24
CA ASN A 207 0.27 -3.88 0.83
C ASN A 207 1.17 -4.77 -0.06
N ALA A 208 1.15 -6.07 0.22
CA ALA A 208 2.03 -7.05 -0.40
C ALA A 208 1.36 -7.85 -1.53
N GLY A 209 0.07 -7.58 -1.82
CA GLY A 209 -0.72 -8.35 -2.77
C GLY A 209 -1.54 -7.56 -3.78
N ASN A 210 -1.41 -6.25 -3.86
CA ASN A 210 -2.26 -5.38 -4.67
C ASN A 210 -2.55 -5.94 -6.08
N PRO A 211 -3.84 -6.22 -6.41
CA PRO A 211 -4.19 -6.90 -7.66
C PRO A 211 -3.95 -6.08 -8.93
N GLN A 212 -3.78 -4.76 -8.80
CA GLN A 212 -3.62 -3.83 -9.92
C GLN A 212 -2.20 -3.28 -10.08
N LYS A 213 -1.27 -3.69 -9.22
CA LYS A 213 0.10 -3.17 -9.20
C LYS A 213 1.14 -4.23 -9.61
N VAL A 214 2.37 -3.79 -9.79
CA VAL A 214 3.51 -4.65 -10.10
C VAL A 214 3.87 -5.56 -8.93
N GLN A 215 4.82 -6.47 -9.14
CA GLN A 215 5.30 -7.43 -8.14
C GLN A 215 5.65 -6.75 -6.81
N ARG A 216 5.27 -7.41 -5.70
CA ARG A 216 5.62 -7.13 -4.31
C ARG A 216 6.50 -8.27 -3.79
N PHE A 217 7.20 -8.04 -2.70
CA PHE A 217 8.26 -8.95 -2.22
C PHE A 217 8.05 -9.35 -0.75
N PRO A 218 7.00 -10.14 -0.44
CA PRO A 218 6.63 -10.45 0.95
C PRO A 218 7.76 -11.03 1.79
N ARG A 219 8.56 -11.95 1.22
CA ARG A 219 9.68 -12.60 1.93
C ARG A 219 10.83 -11.63 2.25
N ASP A 220 11.21 -10.79 1.28
CA ASP A 220 12.25 -9.79 1.49
C ASP A 220 11.77 -8.71 2.47
N TRP A 221 10.50 -8.34 2.38
CA TRP A 221 9.85 -7.42 3.32
C TRP A 221 9.91 -7.94 4.76
N ALA A 222 9.50 -9.20 4.99
CA ALA A 222 9.59 -9.82 6.31
C ALA A 222 11.01 -9.80 6.87
N ARG A 223 12.01 -10.11 6.03
CA ARG A 223 13.43 -10.05 6.41
C ARG A 223 13.87 -8.64 6.82
N ALA A 224 13.45 -7.61 6.08
CA ALA A 224 13.73 -6.22 6.42
C ALA A 224 13.11 -5.83 7.77
N LEU A 225 11.85 -6.19 8.02
CA LEU A 225 11.19 -5.94 9.31
C LEU A 225 11.90 -6.64 10.48
N ARG A 226 12.35 -7.88 10.28
CA ARG A 226 13.17 -8.59 11.29
C ARG A 226 14.48 -7.85 11.57
N THR A 227 15.15 -7.36 10.52
CA THR A 227 16.37 -6.57 10.68
C THR A 227 16.11 -5.27 11.44
N MET A 228 15.07 -4.53 11.09
CA MET A 228 14.65 -3.30 11.80
C MET A 228 14.38 -3.58 13.29
N ALA A 229 13.68 -4.69 13.59
CA ALA A 229 13.36 -5.08 14.96
C ALA A 229 14.60 -5.34 15.83
N THR A 230 15.72 -5.81 15.24
CA THR A 230 16.99 -6.03 15.97
C THR A 230 17.65 -4.72 16.44
N LEU A 231 17.35 -3.59 15.79
CA LEU A 231 17.90 -2.28 16.16
C LEU A 231 17.26 -1.70 17.42
N ARG A 232 16.15 -2.27 17.88
CA ARG A 232 15.42 -1.83 19.08
C ARG A 232 15.13 -0.31 19.08
N PRO A 233 14.49 0.23 18.02
CA PRO A 233 14.17 1.65 17.96
C PRO A 233 13.16 2.04 19.03
N ALA A 234 13.28 3.26 19.56
CA ALA A 234 12.34 3.78 20.55
C ALA A 234 11.09 4.40 19.90
N VAL A 235 11.24 4.86 18.65
CA VAL A 235 10.16 5.45 17.86
C VAL A 235 10.22 4.92 16.43
N LEU A 236 9.08 4.55 15.88
CA LEU A 236 8.88 4.22 14.47
C LEU A 236 7.97 5.26 13.83
N CYS A 237 8.43 5.88 12.74
CA CYS A 237 7.68 6.79 11.88
C CYS A 237 7.33 6.07 10.56
N PRO A 238 6.05 5.70 10.35
CA PRO A 238 5.61 4.97 9.17
C PRO A 238 5.29 5.88 7.99
N GLY A 239 5.21 5.29 6.77
CA GLY A 239 4.74 6.01 5.59
C GLY A 239 3.27 6.44 5.68
N HIS A 240 2.41 5.60 6.29
CA HIS A 240 0.99 5.90 6.52
C HIS A 240 0.55 5.55 7.93
N GLY A 241 -0.40 6.31 8.47
CA GLY A 241 -0.89 6.19 9.83
C GLY A 241 -0.11 7.07 10.80
N VAL A 242 0.05 6.61 12.04
CA VAL A 242 0.70 7.37 13.11
C VAL A 242 1.97 6.70 13.59
N PRO A 243 2.91 7.43 14.22
CA PRO A 243 4.11 6.85 14.82
C PRO A 243 3.77 5.82 15.89
N ILE A 244 4.69 4.89 16.13
CA ILE A 244 4.67 3.99 17.27
C ILE A 244 5.77 4.42 18.24
N TRP A 245 5.42 4.56 19.51
CA TRP A 245 6.36 4.88 20.58
C TRP A 245 6.48 3.70 21.53
N GLY A 246 7.67 3.48 21.99
CA GLY A 246 8.02 2.38 22.88
C GLY A 246 8.83 1.30 22.16
N GLU A 247 9.94 0.90 22.77
CA GLU A 247 10.82 -0.10 22.18
C GLU A 247 10.15 -1.45 21.99
N ASP A 248 9.31 -1.85 22.97
CA ASP A 248 8.60 -3.13 22.94
C ASP A 248 7.42 -3.08 21.95
N GLU A 249 6.71 -1.96 21.88
CA GLU A 249 5.62 -1.74 20.94
C GLU A 249 6.13 -1.74 19.50
N VAL A 250 7.24 -1.05 19.23
CA VAL A 250 7.87 -1.07 17.90
C VAL A 250 8.35 -2.48 17.55
N HIS A 251 8.98 -3.17 18.50
CA HIS A 251 9.43 -4.54 18.29
C HIS A 251 8.26 -5.49 18.00
N GLU A 252 7.16 -5.37 18.74
CA GLU A 252 5.94 -6.16 18.53
C GLU A 252 5.33 -5.90 17.15
N ALA A 253 5.18 -4.64 16.78
CA ALA A 253 4.60 -4.25 15.50
C ALA A 253 5.42 -4.79 14.31
N LEU A 254 6.73 -4.61 14.32
CA LEU A 254 7.62 -5.11 13.27
C LEU A 254 7.64 -6.64 13.22
N SER A 255 7.74 -7.29 14.37
CA SER A 255 7.86 -8.75 14.47
C SER A 255 6.58 -9.48 14.04
N THR A 256 5.41 -8.99 14.46
CA THR A 256 4.13 -9.61 14.09
C THR A 256 3.76 -9.33 12.62
N THR A 257 4.20 -8.18 12.07
CA THR A 257 4.05 -7.91 10.64
C THR A 257 4.92 -8.85 9.81
N ALA A 258 6.18 -9.09 10.23
CA ALA A 258 7.04 -10.06 9.59
C ALA A 258 6.46 -11.48 9.67
N GLU A 259 5.95 -11.88 10.83
CA GLU A 259 5.33 -13.20 11.07
C GLU A 259 4.13 -13.44 10.13
N LEU A 260 3.26 -12.43 9.92
CA LEU A 260 2.15 -12.53 8.99
C LEU A 260 2.63 -12.82 7.56
N LEU A 261 3.63 -12.06 7.09
CA LEU A 261 4.21 -12.24 5.75
C LEU A 261 4.91 -13.60 5.60
N GLU A 262 5.66 -14.03 6.61
CA GLU A 262 6.34 -15.33 6.66
C GLU A 262 5.32 -16.47 6.64
N SER A 263 4.28 -16.39 7.45
CA SER A 263 3.23 -17.41 7.53
C SER A 263 2.51 -17.59 6.19
N LEU A 264 2.10 -16.50 5.53
CA LEU A 264 1.45 -16.55 4.21
C LEU A 264 2.41 -17.10 3.15
N HIS A 265 3.68 -16.69 3.20
CA HIS A 265 4.71 -17.14 2.27
C HIS A 265 4.95 -18.65 2.39
N ASP A 266 5.19 -19.14 3.60
CA ASP A 266 5.60 -20.53 3.82
C ASP A 266 4.46 -21.50 3.52
N GLN A 267 3.21 -21.17 3.89
CA GLN A 267 2.02 -21.95 3.52
C GLN A 267 1.83 -22.00 1.99
N THR A 268 1.97 -20.84 1.32
CA THR A 268 1.83 -20.75 -0.14
C THR A 268 2.88 -21.62 -0.83
N LEU A 269 4.15 -21.49 -0.43
CA LEU A 269 5.25 -22.22 -1.05
C LEU A 269 5.17 -23.73 -0.78
N ALA A 270 4.72 -24.15 0.39
CA ALA A 270 4.48 -25.55 0.71
C ALA A 270 3.50 -26.19 -0.28
N LEU A 271 2.34 -25.57 -0.49
CA LEU A 271 1.32 -26.06 -1.44
C LEU A 271 1.81 -25.99 -2.89
N MET A 272 2.56 -24.97 -3.27
CA MET A 272 3.18 -24.89 -4.60
C MET A 272 4.15 -26.07 -4.83
N ASN A 273 4.95 -26.43 -3.83
CA ASN A 273 5.88 -27.55 -3.89
C ASN A 273 5.17 -28.91 -4.02
N GLU A 274 3.92 -29.01 -3.57
CA GLU A 274 3.03 -30.17 -3.75
C GLU A 274 2.33 -30.17 -5.11
N GLY A 275 2.50 -29.12 -5.92
CA GLY A 275 1.89 -28.99 -7.24
C GLY A 275 0.40 -28.54 -7.21
N ALA A 276 -0.05 -27.94 -6.12
CA ALA A 276 -1.41 -27.41 -6.01
C ALA A 276 -1.66 -26.29 -7.03
N ARG A 277 -2.91 -26.15 -7.50
CA ARG A 277 -3.32 -25.06 -8.39
C ARG A 277 -3.50 -23.76 -7.61
N LEU A 278 -3.32 -22.63 -8.28
CA LEU A 278 -3.43 -21.32 -7.64
C LEU A 278 -4.74 -21.12 -6.89
N VAL A 279 -5.87 -21.52 -7.45
CA VAL A 279 -7.19 -21.38 -6.81
C VAL A 279 -7.26 -22.17 -5.50
N ASP A 280 -6.71 -23.39 -5.49
CA ASP A 280 -6.70 -24.25 -4.30
C ASP A 280 -5.77 -23.64 -3.21
N VAL A 281 -4.61 -23.12 -3.61
CA VAL A 281 -3.69 -22.43 -2.71
C VAL A 281 -4.38 -21.21 -2.05
N ILE A 282 -5.09 -20.38 -2.82
CA ILE A 282 -5.81 -19.22 -2.29
C ILE A 282 -6.87 -19.62 -1.25
N HIS A 283 -7.55 -20.74 -1.49
CA HIS A 283 -8.57 -21.24 -0.56
C HIS A 283 -7.98 -21.94 0.67
N ALA A 284 -6.83 -22.58 0.53
CA ALA A 284 -6.19 -23.34 1.60
C ALA A 284 -5.37 -22.47 2.56
N VAL A 285 -4.62 -21.50 2.05
CA VAL A 285 -3.78 -20.61 2.87
C VAL A 285 -4.62 -19.72 3.75
N LYS A 286 -4.30 -19.66 5.03
CA LYS A 286 -5.00 -18.84 6.02
C LYS A 286 -4.03 -17.99 6.82
N ALA A 287 -4.28 -16.71 6.88
CA ALA A 287 -3.59 -15.84 7.82
C ALA A 287 -3.95 -16.22 9.27
N PRO A 288 -2.99 -16.26 10.19
CA PRO A 288 -3.26 -16.56 11.60
C PRO A 288 -4.24 -15.53 12.20
N PRO A 289 -5.38 -15.97 12.78
CA PRO A 289 -6.42 -15.05 13.27
C PRO A 289 -5.92 -14.09 14.34
N HIS A 290 -5.00 -14.53 15.21
CA HIS A 290 -4.44 -13.69 16.29
C HIS A 290 -3.58 -12.54 15.72
N LEU A 291 -2.95 -12.71 14.55
CA LEU A 291 -2.23 -11.64 13.87
C LEU A 291 -3.21 -10.64 13.24
N LEU A 292 -4.24 -11.12 12.54
CA LEU A 292 -5.26 -10.24 11.94
C LEU A 292 -6.12 -9.50 12.98
N ALA A 293 -6.10 -9.91 14.24
CA ALA A 293 -6.74 -9.20 15.34
C ALA A 293 -5.94 -7.95 15.78
N LYS A 294 -4.64 -7.87 15.46
CA LYS A 294 -3.81 -6.71 15.78
C LYS A 294 -4.29 -5.48 14.99
N PRO A 295 -4.43 -4.29 15.61
CA PRO A 295 -4.88 -3.08 14.91
C PRO A 295 -4.06 -2.76 13.65
N TRP A 296 -2.74 -2.93 13.71
CA TRP A 296 -1.83 -2.65 12.60
C TRP A 296 -1.73 -3.77 11.55
N LEU A 297 -2.53 -4.85 11.68
CA LEU A 297 -2.59 -5.95 10.69
C LEU A 297 -4.01 -6.19 10.14
N ARG A 298 -4.97 -5.32 10.47
CA ARG A 298 -6.33 -5.41 9.93
C ARG A 298 -6.32 -5.32 8.41
N PRO A 299 -7.04 -6.20 7.68
CA PRO A 299 -7.03 -6.22 6.23
C PRO A 299 -7.96 -5.15 5.62
N VAL A 300 -7.70 -3.87 5.96
CA VAL A 300 -8.52 -2.72 5.54
C VAL A 300 -8.08 -2.14 4.21
N TYR A 301 -6.85 -2.40 3.76
CA TYR A 301 -6.29 -1.92 2.50
C TYR A 301 -6.00 -3.08 1.55
N ASP A 302 -5.06 -3.97 1.89
CA ASP A 302 -4.79 -5.23 1.22
C ASP A 302 -5.39 -6.41 2.03
N GLN A 303 -5.39 -7.60 1.46
CA GLN A 303 -5.91 -8.80 2.11
C GLN A 303 -5.07 -10.04 1.82
N PRO A 304 -5.06 -11.04 2.71
CA PRO A 304 -4.21 -12.23 2.61
C PRO A 304 -4.28 -12.96 1.27
N GLU A 305 -5.47 -13.09 0.67
CA GLU A 305 -5.67 -13.79 -0.60
C GLU A 305 -4.95 -13.10 -1.77
N PHE A 306 -4.78 -11.77 -1.71
CA PHE A 306 -4.03 -11.02 -2.71
C PHE A 306 -2.52 -11.20 -2.50
N ILE A 307 -2.08 -11.25 -1.25
CA ILE A 307 -0.68 -11.54 -0.89
C ILE A 307 -0.29 -12.94 -1.38
N VAL A 308 -1.14 -13.95 -1.18
CA VAL A 308 -0.94 -15.32 -1.69
C VAL A 308 -0.75 -15.32 -3.20
N ARG A 309 -1.61 -14.62 -3.97
CA ARG A 309 -1.46 -14.51 -5.43
C ARG A 309 -0.12 -13.88 -5.83
N ASN A 310 0.33 -12.91 -5.06
CA ASN A 310 1.58 -12.23 -5.34
C ASN A 310 2.81 -13.07 -5.00
N ILE A 311 2.73 -13.89 -3.93
CA ILE A 311 3.75 -14.91 -3.61
C ILE A 311 3.82 -15.92 -4.75
N TRP A 312 2.68 -16.45 -5.22
CA TRP A 312 2.63 -17.33 -6.37
C TRP A 312 3.42 -16.77 -7.57
N ARG A 313 3.20 -15.49 -7.91
CA ARG A 313 3.90 -14.82 -9.01
C ARG A 313 5.39 -14.66 -8.80
N THR A 314 5.88 -14.69 -7.56
CA THR A 314 7.32 -14.60 -7.26
C THR A 314 8.06 -15.87 -7.66
N TYR A 315 7.44 -17.03 -7.49
CA TYR A 315 8.05 -18.35 -7.71
C TYR A 315 7.55 -19.06 -8.95
N GLY A 316 6.35 -18.72 -9.42
CA GLY A 316 5.70 -19.31 -10.58
C GLY A 316 5.52 -18.33 -11.74
N GLY A 317 4.97 -18.85 -12.85
CA GLY A 317 4.54 -18.04 -13.98
C GLY A 317 3.17 -17.41 -13.74
N TRP A 318 2.60 -16.87 -14.79
CA TRP A 318 1.23 -16.33 -14.78
C TRP A 318 0.13 -17.41 -14.84
N TRP A 319 0.47 -18.63 -15.26
CA TRP A 319 -0.48 -19.73 -15.38
C TRP A 319 -0.92 -20.25 -14.01
N ASP A 320 -2.23 -20.40 -13.84
CA ASP A 320 -2.86 -20.75 -12.56
C ASP A 320 -2.95 -22.27 -12.29
N GLY A 321 -2.45 -23.11 -13.22
CA GLY A 321 -2.50 -24.57 -13.12
C GLY A 321 -3.74 -25.21 -13.78
N ASP A 322 -4.70 -24.41 -14.29
CA ASP A 322 -5.81 -24.95 -15.06
C ASP A 322 -5.45 -24.99 -16.56
N PRO A 323 -5.42 -26.18 -17.20
CA PRO A 323 -5.12 -26.30 -18.62
C PRO A 323 -6.02 -25.45 -19.53
N SER A 324 -7.29 -25.21 -19.16
CA SER A 324 -8.20 -24.39 -19.94
C SER A 324 -7.88 -22.90 -19.94
N SER A 325 -7.12 -22.44 -18.95
CA SER A 325 -6.67 -21.05 -18.84
C SER A 325 -5.36 -20.74 -19.58
N LEU A 326 -4.66 -21.79 -20.11
CA LEU A 326 -3.40 -21.59 -20.83
C LEU A 326 -3.62 -20.87 -22.18
N GLU A 327 -4.60 -21.33 -22.95
CA GLU A 327 -5.11 -20.71 -24.18
C GLU A 327 -6.63 -20.59 -24.10
N PRO A 328 -7.15 -19.61 -23.32
CA PRO A 328 -8.55 -19.58 -22.96
C PRO A 328 -9.45 -19.25 -24.16
N ALA A 329 -10.57 -19.91 -24.25
CA ALA A 329 -11.62 -19.51 -25.16
C ALA A 329 -12.15 -18.10 -24.79
N PRO A 330 -12.70 -17.32 -25.76
CA PRO A 330 -13.35 -16.06 -25.45
C PRO A 330 -14.41 -16.23 -24.36
N ARG A 331 -14.34 -15.44 -23.31
CA ARG A 331 -15.25 -15.55 -22.15
C ARG A 331 -16.72 -15.47 -22.54
N ALA A 332 -17.07 -14.66 -23.57
CA ALA A 332 -18.42 -14.56 -24.07
C ALA A 332 -18.91 -15.90 -24.69
N SER A 333 -18.03 -16.61 -25.41
CA SER A 333 -18.37 -17.92 -25.98
C SER A 333 -18.67 -18.94 -24.90
N VAL A 334 -17.81 -19.03 -23.88
CA VAL A 334 -18.06 -19.92 -22.72
C VAL A 334 -19.37 -19.55 -22.01
N ALA A 335 -19.63 -18.25 -21.85
CA ALA A 335 -20.86 -17.76 -21.21
C ALA A 335 -22.13 -18.14 -22.03
N CYS A 336 -22.08 -18.03 -23.36
CA CYS A 336 -23.20 -18.45 -24.24
C CYS A 336 -23.48 -19.92 -24.11
N GLU A 337 -22.49 -20.80 -24.14
CA GLU A 337 -22.67 -22.24 -23.98
C GLU A 337 -23.28 -22.59 -22.61
N LEU A 338 -22.75 -22.00 -21.53
CA LEU A 338 -23.28 -22.22 -20.18
C LEU A 338 -24.71 -21.68 -20.03
N ALA A 339 -25.04 -20.57 -20.67
CA ALA A 339 -26.38 -20.01 -20.68
C ALA A 339 -27.37 -20.97 -21.42
N GLN A 340 -26.98 -21.53 -22.56
CA GLN A 340 -27.81 -22.53 -23.27
C GLN A 340 -28.10 -23.77 -22.41
N LEU A 341 -27.04 -24.32 -21.79
CA LEU A 341 -27.15 -25.48 -20.90
C LEU A 341 -28.00 -25.23 -19.65
N SER A 342 -28.04 -24.01 -19.16
CA SER A 342 -28.80 -23.62 -17.95
C SER A 342 -30.24 -23.15 -18.24
N GLY A 343 -30.65 -23.09 -19.49
CA GLY A 343 -32.00 -22.61 -19.91
C GLY A 343 -32.08 -21.09 -20.10
N GLY A 344 -30.96 -20.45 -20.39
CA GLY A 344 -30.85 -19.05 -20.81
C GLY A 344 -30.15 -18.12 -19.82
N PRO A 345 -29.66 -16.94 -20.30
CA PRO A 345 -28.91 -16.02 -19.47
C PRO A 345 -29.73 -15.44 -18.29
N SER A 346 -31.04 -15.32 -18.43
CA SER A 346 -31.93 -14.88 -17.34
C SER A 346 -31.98 -15.88 -16.18
N LYS A 347 -31.79 -17.18 -16.45
CA LYS A 347 -31.69 -18.21 -15.38
C LYS A 347 -30.41 -18.08 -14.59
N LEU A 348 -29.28 -17.81 -15.29
CA LEU A 348 -28.00 -17.49 -14.62
C LEU A 348 -28.10 -16.25 -13.74
N ALA A 349 -28.71 -15.19 -14.26
CA ALA A 349 -28.90 -13.93 -13.50
C ALA A 349 -29.78 -14.13 -12.25
N ALA A 350 -30.91 -14.86 -12.40
CA ALA A 350 -31.78 -15.18 -11.28
C ALA A 350 -31.05 -16.00 -10.19
N ARG A 351 -30.25 -17.00 -10.63
CA ARG A 351 -29.46 -17.81 -9.69
C ARG A 351 -28.37 -16.99 -9.00
N ALA A 352 -27.71 -16.07 -9.72
CA ALA A 352 -26.73 -15.14 -9.14
C ALA A 352 -27.37 -14.28 -8.04
N THR A 353 -28.56 -13.75 -8.28
CA THR A 353 -29.31 -12.97 -7.28
C THR A 353 -29.62 -13.80 -6.04
N ALA A 354 -30.15 -15.02 -6.21
CA ALA A 354 -30.46 -15.91 -5.09
C ALA A 354 -29.21 -16.31 -4.27
N LEU A 355 -28.07 -16.52 -4.92
CA LEU A 355 -26.79 -16.77 -4.23
C LEU A 355 -26.32 -15.55 -3.47
N ALA A 356 -26.45 -14.34 -4.02
CA ALA A 356 -26.09 -13.12 -3.34
C ALA A 356 -26.98 -12.89 -2.09
N GLU A 357 -28.26 -13.18 -2.18
CA GLU A 357 -29.21 -13.11 -1.05
C GLU A 357 -28.88 -14.13 0.06
N SER A 358 -28.37 -15.32 -0.32
CA SER A 358 -27.92 -16.35 0.63
C SER A 358 -26.49 -16.12 1.18
N GLY A 359 -25.79 -15.07 0.72
CA GLY A 359 -24.46 -14.72 1.19
C GLY A 359 -23.30 -15.35 0.41
N ASP A 360 -23.56 -16.24 -0.58
CA ASP A 360 -22.51 -16.78 -1.44
C ASP A 360 -22.14 -15.79 -2.56
N LEU A 361 -21.56 -14.68 -2.15
CA LEU A 361 -21.25 -13.55 -3.03
C LEU A 361 -20.15 -13.87 -4.05
N ALA A 362 -19.23 -14.77 -3.74
CA ALA A 362 -18.18 -15.14 -4.66
C ALA A 362 -18.75 -15.88 -5.88
N LEU A 363 -19.54 -16.91 -5.64
CA LEU A 363 -20.19 -17.66 -6.70
C LEU A 363 -21.24 -16.83 -7.45
N ALA A 364 -21.96 -15.94 -6.72
CA ALA A 364 -22.91 -15.00 -7.31
C ALA A 364 -22.25 -14.11 -8.38
N CYS A 365 -21.04 -13.56 -8.09
CA CYS A 365 -20.29 -12.75 -9.06
C CYS A 365 -19.96 -13.54 -10.34
N HIS A 366 -19.55 -14.81 -10.24
CA HIS A 366 -19.26 -15.63 -11.41
C HIS A 366 -20.49 -15.81 -12.30
N LEU A 367 -21.64 -16.15 -11.72
CA LEU A 367 -22.86 -16.34 -12.51
C LEU A 367 -23.41 -15.04 -13.09
N ALA A 368 -23.29 -13.93 -12.36
CA ALA A 368 -23.68 -12.60 -12.85
C ALA A 368 -22.83 -12.17 -14.06
N GLU A 369 -21.51 -12.43 -14.03
CA GLU A 369 -20.62 -12.18 -15.18
C GLU A 369 -21.00 -13.03 -16.38
N LEU A 370 -21.24 -14.33 -16.19
CA LEU A 370 -21.63 -15.24 -17.28
C LEU A 370 -22.97 -14.80 -17.90
N ALA A 371 -23.95 -14.39 -17.08
CA ALA A 371 -25.23 -13.89 -17.58
C ALA A 371 -25.04 -12.64 -18.44
N ALA A 372 -24.26 -11.68 -17.96
CA ALA A 372 -24.02 -10.41 -18.67
C ALA A 372 -23.22 -10.62 -19.96
N LEU A 373 -22.22 -11.51 -19.96
CA LEU A 373 -21.45 -11.83 -21.15
C LEU A 373 -22.28 -12.56 -22.22
N ALA A 374 -23.25 -13.39 -21.80
CA ALA A 374 -24.14 -14.10 -22.72
C ALA A 374 -25.27 -13.22 -23.30
N ALA A 375 -25.64 -12.12 -22.61
CA ALA A 375 -26.66 -11.19 -23.04
C ALA A 375 -26.25 -9.74 -22.73
N PRO A 376 -25.25 -9.18 -23.44
CA PRO A 376 -24.64 -7.89 -23.12
C PRO A 376 -25.56 -6.68 -23.26
N ASN A 377 -26.65 -6.81 -24.02
CA ASN A 377 -27.62 -5.74 -24.28
C ASN A 377 -28.91 -5.89 -23.43
N ASP A 378 -28.95 -6.79 -22.47
CA ASP A 378 -30.10 -6.99 -21.58
C ASP A 378 -29.96 -6.11 -20.34
N ASP A 379 -30.76 -5.04 -20.27
CA ASP A 379 -30.78 -4.11 -19.14
C ASP A 379 -31.16 -4.75 -17.80
N GLY A 380 -32.01 -5.79 -17.82
CA GLY A 380 -32.43 -6.53 -16.63
C GLY A 380 -31.24 -7.30 -16.03
N ILE A 381 -30.51 -8.01 -16.87
CA ILE A 381 -29.30 -8.74 -16.48
C ILE A 381 -28.21 -7.77 -16.03
N ALA A 382 -28.02 -6.64 -16.73
CA ALA A 382 -27.08 -5.62 -16.34
C ALA A 382 -27.39 -5.03 -14.96
N ARG A 383 -28.67 -4.79 -14.65
CA ARG A 383 -29.09 -4.34 -13.30
C ARG A 383 -28.83 -5.40 -12.23
N SER A 384 -29.16 -6.67 -12.49
CA SER A 384 -28.85 -7.80 -11.59
C SER A 384 -27.35 -7.90 -11.28
N ARG A 385 -26.50 -7.82 -12.32
CA ARG A 385 -25.04 -7.84 -12.17
C ARG A 385 -24.57 -6.71 -11.28
N ARG A 386 -24.98 -5.48 -11.52
CA ARG A 386 -24.64 -4.34 -10.67
C ARG A 386 -25.05 -4.55 -9.20
N ALA A 387 -26.25 -5.07 -8.96
CA ALA A 387 -26.73 -5.35 -7.61
C ALA A 387 -25.87 -6.40 -6.87
N VAL A 388 -25.44 -7.47 -7.55
CA VAL A 388 -24.54 -8.49 -7.02
C VAL A 388 -23.19 -7.88 -6.64
N TYR A 389 -22.58 -7.06 -7.53
CA TYR A 389 -21.31 -6.40 -7.23
C TYR A 389 -21.42 -5.37 -6.12
N ALA A 390 -22.54 -4.62 -6.03
CA ALA A 390 -22.80 -3.73 -4.92
C ALA A 390 -22.89 -4.49 -3.57
N ALA A 391 -23.53 -5.66 -3.55
CA ALA A 391 -23.55 -6.52 -2.36
C ALA A 391 -22.12 -7.02 -2.01
N ARG A 392 -21.36 -7.44 -3.02
CA ARG A 392 -19.97 -7.89 -2.82
C ARG A 392 -19.07 -6.78 -2.28
N ALA A 393 -19.22 -5.56 -2.78
CA ALA A 393 -18.46 -4.39 -2.31
C ALA A 393 -18.76 -4.05 -0.84
N ARG A 394 -20.04 -4.13 -0.44
CA ARG A 394 -20.43 -3.91 0.98
C ARG A 394 -19.85 -4.93 1.92
N ALA A 395 -19.74 -6.18 1.50
CA ALA A 395 -19.17 -7.27 2.30
C ALA A 395 -17.63 -7.28 2.35
N ALA A 396 -16.96 -6.59 1.44
CA ALA A 396 -15.51 -6.50 1.40
C ALA A 396 -14.99 -5.61 2.54
N THR A 397 -13.84 -5.96 3.13
CA THR A 397 -13.12 -5.11 4.11
C THR A 397 -12.04 -4.28 3.42
N SER A 398 -11.29 -4.88 2.51
CA SER A 398 -10.15 -4.28 1.82
C SER A 398 -10.60 -3.15 0.87
N LEU A 399 -9.91 -1.99 0.96
CA LEU A 399 -10.16 -0.83 0.07
C LEU A 399 -10.01 -1.22 -1.41
N MET A 400 -9.02 -2.06 -1.73
CA MET A 400 -8.79 -2.51 -3.10
C MET A 400 -9.95 -3.34 -3.63
N ALA A 401 -10.46 -4.28 -2.84
CA ALA A 401 -11.62 -5.08 -3.22
C ALA A 401 -12.87 -4.21 -3.37
N LYS A 402 -13.14 -3.32 -2.39
CA LYS A 402 -14.23 -2.35 -2.44
C LYS A 402 -14.17 -1.49 -3.71
N GLY A 403 -13.00 -0.95 -4.04
CA GLY A 403 -12.81 -0.11 -5.23
C GLY A 403 -13.11 -0.85 -6.53
N ILE A 404 -12.60 -2.08 -6.68
CA ILE A 404 -12.83 -2.91 -7.86
C ILE A 404 -14.32 -3.28 -7.98
N TYR A 405 -14.94 -3.81 -6.92
CA TYR A 405 -16.34 -4.24 -6.97
C TYR A 405 -17.31 -3.06 -7.16
N ASN A 406 -17.06 -1.93 -6.52
CA ASN A 406 -17.84 -0.71 -6.76
C ASN A 406 -17.70 -0.18 -8.19
N GLY A 407 -16.53 -0.32 -8.81
CA GLY A 407 -16.31 0.03 -10.21
C GLY A 407 -17.21 -0.78 -11.17
N GLU A 408 -17.55 -2.01 -10.80
CA GLU A 408 -18.46 -2.86 -11.57
C GLU A 408 -19.95 -2.61 -11.23
N ALA A 409 -20.22 -2.15 -10.00
CA ALA A 409 -21.58 -1.79 -9.58
C ALA A 409 -22.02 -0.44 -10.15
N ASP A 410 -21.12 0.52 -10.18
CA ASP A 410 -21.34 1.89 -10.64
C ASP A 410 -20.05 2.41 -11.30
N PRO A 411 -19.89 2.28 -12.63
CA PRO A 411 -18.73 2.80 -13.35
C PRO A 411 -18.56 4.31 -13.19
N VAL A 412 -17.35 4.76 -12.90
CA VAL A 412 -16.99 6.21 -12.73
C VAL A 412 -16.83 6.88 -14.08
#